data_53ee00c735ba0aac1010c2b522fbcb13
#
_entry.id   53ee00c735ba0aac1010c2b522fbcb13
#
_cell.length_a   1.000
_cell.length_b   1.000
_cell.length_c   1.000
_cell.angle_alpha   90.00
_cell.angle_beta   90.00
_cell.angle_gamma   90.00
#
_symmetry.space_group_name_H-M   'P 1'
#
loop_
_entity.id
_entity.type
_entity.pdbx_description
1 polymer ?
#
loop_
_entity_poly.entity_id
_entity_poly.type
_entity_poly.pdbx_seq_one_letter_code
_entity_poly.pdbx_strand_id
1 'polypeptide(L)'
;MIRDSLEEEGIDIRGLGVRKGYGSQFAFIAAEPGMGRRTIFWRRPTGPPLGPDEIDYSMIERANILHTDGAFVDATLAACEAARKAGVRVVADADTFHEGLVDLAKLSDYFIASEHFADEFLKDKKPVEACRRIAELGPRVVGVTLGVKGYVALAEGRVIEKPAYPVEPVDTTGCGDVFHAGFIFGLIRGWDYEKCLDFAAWSAAMVSLQMGGRSGIPSPKQIQERVFR
;
A
#
# COMPACT_ATOMS: atom_id res chain seq x y z
N MET A 1 22.95 -1.85 1.40
CA MET A 1 22.09 -0.63 1.29
C MET A 1 20.61 -0.93 1.52
N ILE A 2 19.83 -1.58 0.62
CA ILE A 2 18.42 -1.92 0.93
C ILE A 2 18.36 -2.93 2.07
N ARG A 3 19.09 -4.02 1.97
CA ARG A 3 19.20 -5.08 2.98
C ARG A 3 19.54 -4.50 4.36
N ASP A 4 20.65 -3.78 4.45
CA ASP A 4 21.15 -3.21 5.71
C ASP A 4 20.11 -2.29 6.34
N SER A 5 19.45 -1.49 5.51
CA SER A 5 18.39 -0.58 5.94
C SER A 5 17.15 -1.30 6.50
N LEU A 6 16.79 -2.47 5.99
CA LEU A 6 15.70 -3.28 6.54
C LEU A 6 16.13 -3.97 7.85
N GLU A 7 17.38 -4.46 7.91
CA GLU A 7 17.95 -5.05 9.12
C GLU A 7 18.05 -4.04 10.28
N GLU A 8 18.45 -2.80 9.98
CA GLU A 8 18.50 -1.70 10.97
C GLU A 8 17.13 -1.41 11.60
N GLU A 9 16.04 -1.60 10.85
CA GLU A 9 14.66 -1.47 11.35
C GLU A 9 14.13 -2.76 12.00
N GLY A 10 14.95 -3.80 12.14
CA GLY A 10 14.56 -5.08 12.75
C GLY A 10 13.61 -5.92 11.90
N ILE A 11 13.54 -5.68 10.60
CA ILE A 11 12.70 -6.44 9.67
C ILE A 11 13.36 -7.79 9.35
N ASP A 12 12.59 -8.87 9.43
CA ASP A 12 13.05 -10.20 9.02
C ASP A 12 13.22 -10.27 7.50
N ILE A 13 14.46 -10.30 7.06
CA ILE A 13 14.83 -10.30 5.65
C ILE A 13 15.13 -11.69 5.07
N ARG A 14 14.81 -12.77 5.76
CA ARG A 14 15.08 -14.14 5.26
C ARG A 14 14.39 -14.43 3.93
N GLY A 15 13.26 -13.80 3.68
CA GLY A 15 12.56 -13.88 2.39
C GLY A 15 13.07 -12.90 1.31
N LEU A 16 14.08 -12.08 1.60
CA LEU A 16 14.63 -11.13 0.63
C LEU A 16 15.57 -11.83 -0.36
N GLY A 17 15.08 -12.09 -1.55
CA GLY A 17 15.89 -12.65 -2.66
C GLY A 17 16.88 -11.63 -3.22
N VAL A 18 18.13 -12.05 -3.44
CA VAL A 18 19.17 -11.25 -4.08
C VAL A 18 19.69 -11.97 -5.32
N ARG A 19 19.54 -11.36 -6.49
CA ARG A 19 20.06 -11.90 -7.76
C ARG A 19 21.36 -11.20 -8.15
N LYS A 20 22.47 -11.94 -8.10
CA LYS A 20 23.78 -11.42 -8.50
C LYS A 20 23.82 -11.10 -10.00
N GLY A 21 24.48 -10.01 -10.36
CA GLY A 21 24.65 -9.58 -11.77
C GLY A 21 23.49 -8.76 -12.33
N TYR A 22 22.41 -8.56 -11.57
CA TYR A 22 21.27 -7.75 -11.97
C TYR A 22 21.16 -6.48 -11.13
N GLY A 23 20.65 -5.41 -11.77
CA GLY A 23 20.38 -4.14 -11.09
C GLY A 23 18.97 -4.12 -10.52
N SER A 24 18.83 -3.65 -9.28
CA SER A 24 17.55 -3.36 -8.68
C SER A 24 16.84 -2.21 -9.40
N GLN A 25 15.55 -2.12 -9.22
CA GLN A 25 14.79 -0.91 -9.55
C GLN A 25 15.42 0.31 -8.86
N PHE A 26 15.46 1.42 -9.58
CA PHE A 26 15.95 2.70 -9.09
C PHE A 26 15.03 3.81 -9.54
N ALA A 27 14.70 4.73 -8.63
CA ALA A 27 13.94 5.93 -8.95
C ALA A 27 14.68 7.18 -8.46
N PHE A 28 14.72 8.20 -9.32
CA PHE A 28 15.04 9.57 -8.93
C PHE A 28 13.73 10.37 -8.92
N ILE A 29 13.47 11.05 -7.82
CA ILE A 29 12.22 11.78 -7.60
C ILE A 29 12.52 13.26 -7.48
N ALA A 30 11.98 14.07 -8.39
CA ALA A 30 11.99 15.52 -8.32
C ALA A 30 10.69 15.98 -7.65
N ALA A 31 10.77 16.41 -6.40
CA ALA A 31 9.64 16.96 -5.65
C ALA A 31 9.56 18.49 -5.83
N GLU A 32 8.32 19.00 -5.95
CA GLU A 32 8.03 20.44 -5.97
C GLU A 32 7.49 20.84 -4.60
N PRO A 33 8.33 21.51 -3.76
CA PRO A 33 7.92 21.91 -2.43
C PRO A 33 6.69 22.82 -2.45
N GLY A 34 5.75 22.58 -1.53
CA GLY A 34 4.52 23.37 -1.38
C GLY A 34 3.40 23.05 -2.38
N MET A 35 3.66 22.27 -3.42
CA MET A 35 2.63 21.88 -4.42
C MET A 35 2.17 20.43 -4.29
N GLY A 36 2.85 19.61 -3.50
CA GLY A 36 2.56 18.18 -3.38
C GLY A 36 2.73 17.39 -4.68
N ARG A 37 3.39 18.01 -5.67
CA ARG A 37 3.68 17.39 -6.97
C ARG A 37 5.07 16.79 -6.99
N ARG A 38 5.23 15.69 -7.72
CA ARG A 38 6.53 15.06 -7.95
C ARG A 38 6.60 14.47 -9.35
N THR A 39 7.78 14.47 -9.93
CA THR A 39 8.12 13.75 -11.16
C THR A 39 9.04 12.59 -10.81
N ILE A 40 8.69 11.39 -11.23
CA ILE A 40 9.43 10.16 -10.95
C ILE A 40 10.15 9.73 -12.22
N PHE A 41 11.49 9.71 -12.18
CA PHE A 41 12.35 9.12 -13.20
C PHE A 41 12.81 7.77 -12.69
N TRP A 42 12.28 6.68 -13.23
CA TRP A 42 12.62 5.37 -12.73
C TRP A 42 13.16 4.43 -13.81
N ARG A 43 13.99 3.52 -13.38
CA ARG A 43 14.55 2.46 -14.20
C ARG A 43 14.06 1.12 -13.68
N ARG A 44 13.56 0.31 -14.61
CA ARG A 44 13.12 -1.06 -14.31
C ARG A 44 14.28 -1.90 -13.80
N PRO A 45 14.01 -2.92 -12.97
CA PRO A 45 15.01 -3.92 -12.63
C PRO A 45 15.48 -4.62 -13.90
N THR A 46 16.73 -5.08 -13.93
CA THR A 46 17.32 -5.72 -15.13
C THR A 46 17.24 -7.26 -15.08
N GLY A 47 16.84 -7.83 -13.93
CA GLY A 47 16.64 -9.26 -13.77
C GLY A 47 15.26 -9.74 -14.23
N PRO A 48 15.07 -11.06 -14.37
CA PRO A 48 13.76 -11.63 -14.62
C PRO A 48 12.79 -11.29 -13.47
N PRO A 49 11.47 -11.27 -13.73
CA PRO A 49 10.48 -11.10 -12.68
C PRO A 49 10.58 -12.20 -11.62
N LEU A 50 10.08 -11.94 -10.42
CA LEU A 50 9.92 -12.96 -9.39
C LEU A 50 8.90 -14.00 -9.86
N GLY A 51 9.27 -15.29 -9.77
CA GLY A 51 8.38 -16.40 -10.10
C GLY A 51 7.71 -17.01 -8.86
N PRO A 52 6.60 -17.75 -9.04
CA PRO A 52 5.94 -18.44 -7.94
C PRO A 52 6.82 -19.45 -7.19
N ASP A 53 7.77 -20.07 -7.89
CA ASP A 53 8.72 -21.05 -7.36
C ASP A 53 9.80 -20.45 -6.46
N GLU A 54 9.92 -19.13 -6.44
CA GLU A 54 10.88 -18.41 -5.61
C GLU A 54 10.27 -17.92 -4.27
N ILE A 55 8.99 -18.19 -4.03
CA ILE A 55 8.27 -17.74 -2.82
C ILE A 55 8.50 -18.73 -1.67
N ASP A 56 8.85 -18.23 -0.50
CA ASP A 56 8.78 -19.01 0.73
C ASP A 56 7.33 -19.02 1.27
N TYR A 57 6.54 -19.97 0.80
CA TYR A 57 5.15 -20.13 1.23
C TYR A 57 5.01 -20.35 2.74
N SER A 58 6.02 -20.94 3.39
CA SER A 58 5.99 -21.16 4.83
C SER A 58 6.04 -19.86 5.63
N MET A 59 6.61 -18.80 5.10
CA MET A 59 6.54 -17.46 5.71
C MET A 59 5.14 -16.88 5.58
N ILE A 60 4.49 -17.07 4.44
CA ILE A 60 3.11 -16.61 4.21
C ILE A 60 2.16 -17.29 5.18
N GLU A 61 2.23 -18.62 5.30
CA GLU A 61 1.35 -19.42 6.15
C GLU A 61 1.41 -19.03 7.64
N ARG A 62 2.53 -18.47 8.10
CA ARG A 62 2.71 -18.00 9.48
C ARG A 62 2.42 -16.52 9.68
N ALA A 63 2.10 -15.79 8.62
CA ALA A 63 1.83 -14.36 8.70
C ALA A 63 0.40 -14.08 9.21
N ASN A 64 0.19 -12.90 9.77
CA ASN A 64 -1.15 -12.40 10.08
C ASN A 64 -1.79 -11.72 8.87
N ILE A 65 -0.97 -11.10 8.04
CA ILE A 65 -1.36 -10.34 6.86
C ILE A 65 -0.28 -10.50 5.79
N LEU A 66 -0.70 -10.75 4.56
CA LEU A 66 0.12 -10.59 3.37
C LEU A 66 -0.20 -9.23 2.75
N HIS A 67 0.82 -8.39 2.56
CA HIS A 67 0.71 -7.14 1.82
C HIS A 67 1.45 -7.24 0.48
N THR A 68 0.85 -6.74 -0.60
CA THR A 68 1.43 -6.80 -1.94
C THR A 68 0.98 -5.63 -2.81
N ASP A 69 1.89 -5.16 -3.67
CA ASP A 69 1.66 -4.13 -4.69
C ASP A 69 1.30 -4.69 -6.08
N GLY A 70 1.25 -6.02 -6.22
CA GLY A 70 0.92 -6.67 -7.48
C GLY A 70 2.01 -6.60 -8.57
N ALA A 71 3.20 -6.09 -8.27
CA ALA A 71 4.24 -5.83 -9.27
C ALA A 71 4.69 -7.06 -10.07
N PHE A 72 4.68 -8.25 -9.47
CA PHE A 72 5.00 -9.53 -10.11
C PHE A 72 3.75 -10.41 -10.11
N VAL A 73 2.91 -10.26 -11.14
CA VAL A 73 1.55 -10.81 -11.18
C VAL A 73 1.48 -12.29 -10.80
N ASP A 74 2.24 -13.14 -11.49
CA ASP A 74 2.18 -14.60 -11.26
C ASP A 74 2.59 -14.98 -9.83
N ALA A 75 3.68 -14.39 -9.33
CA ALA A 75 4.14 -14.61 -7.96
C ALA A 75 3.13 -14.05 -6.95
N THR A 76 2.59 -12.86 -7.22
CA THR A 76 1.58 -12.23 -6.36
C THR A 76 0.33 -13.08 -6.23
N LEU A 77 -0.23 -13.54 -7.35
CA LEU A 77 -1.45 -14.35 -7.33
C LEU A 77 -1.21 -15.67 -6.59
N ALA A 78 -0.08 -16.34 -6.85
CA ALA A 78 0.29 -17.57 -6.14
C ALA A 78 0.44 -17.35 -4.62
N ALA A 79 1.08 -16.24 -4.22
CA ALA A 79 1.21 -15.86 -2.81
C ALA A 79 -0.16 -15.59 -2.15
N CYS A 80 -1.06 -14.87 -2.85
CA CYS A 80 -2.40 -14.58 -2.36
C CYS A 80 -3.26 -15.85 -2.24
N GLU A 81 -3.16 -16.77 -3.19
CA GLU A 81 -3.85 -18.07 -3.09
C GLU A 81 -3.36 -18.87 -1.87
N ALA A 82 -2.06 -18.90 -1.62
CA ALA A 82 -1.50 -19.57 -0.45
C ALA A 82 -1.96 -18.89 0.85
N ALA A 83 -1.94 -17.57 0.91
CA ALA A 83 -2.44 -16.80 2.04
C ALA A 83 -3.90 -17.14 2.35
N ARG A 84 -4.76 -17.14 1.36
CA ARG A 84 -6.19 -17.51 1.53
C ARG A 84 -6.38 -18.95 2.01
N LYS A 85 -5.63 -19.91 1.48
CA LYS A 85 -5.67 -21.32 1.95
C LYS A 85 -5.26 -21.44 3.41
N ALA A 86 -4.32 -20.63 3.87
CA ALA A 86 -3.85 -20.58 5.24
C ALA A 86 -4.69 -19.68 6.19
N GLY A 87 -5.71 -19.01 5.67
CA GLY A 87 -6.52 -18.05 6.46
C GLY A 87 -5.81 -16.74 6.76
N VAL A 88 -4.75 -16.42 6.03
CA VAL A 88 -4.00 -15.16 6.12
C VAL A 88 -4.69 -14.10 5.29
N ARG A 89 -4.92 -12.93 5.89
CA ARG A 89 -5.60 -11.81 5.24
C ARG A 89 -4.70 -11.14 4.21
N VAL A 90 -5.26 -10.75 3.07
CA VAL A 90 -4.53 -10.09 1.97
C VAL A 90 -4.90 -8.62 1.90
N VAL A 91 -3.88 -7.75 1.93
CA VAL A 91 -3.99 -6.30 1.69
C VAL A 91 -3.28 -5.98 0.38
N ALA A 92 -4.02 -5.51 -0.61
CA ALA A 92 -3.49 -5.10 -1.91
C ALA A 92 -3.33 -3.59 -2.01
N ASP A 93 -2.19 -3.17 -2.56
CA ASP A 93 -1.88 -1.81 -3.00
C ASP A 93 -2.00 -1.76 -4.54
N ALA A 94 -2.82 -0.87 -5.06
CA ALA A 94 -3.07 -0.77 -6.50
C ALA A 94 -2.83 0.67 -6.99
N ASP A 95 -1.63 0.95 -7.49
CA ASP A 95 -1.27 2.30 -7.95
C ASP A 95 -1.55 2.50 -9.44
N THR A 96 -1.13 1.60 -10.31
CA THR A 96 -1.31 1.68 -11.77
C THR A 96 -2.10 0.49 -12.27
N PHE A 97 -3.13 0.73 -13.09
CA PHE A 97 -4.01 -0.32 -13.57
C PHE A 97 -3.30 -1.28 -14.53
N HIS A 98 -3.50 -2.57 -14.30
CA HIS A 98 -3.27 -3.66 -15.24
C HIS A 98 -4.22 -4.82 -14.93
N GLU A 99 -4.49 -5.68 -15.93
CA GLU A 99 -5.50 -6.74 -15.80
C GLU A 99 -5.27 -7.69 -14.61
N GLY A 100 -4.02 -7.98 -14.27
CA GLY A 100 -3.68 -8.82 -13.11
C GLY A 100 -4.16 -8.26 -11.76
N LEU A 101 -4.40 -6.94 -11.65
CA LEU A 101 -4.96 -6.34 -10.43
C LEU A 101 -6.45 -6.65 -10.24
N VAL A 102 -7.18 -6.99 -11.29
CA VAL A 102 -8.56 -7.48 -11.19
C VAL A 102 -8.57 -8.86 -10.52
N ASP A 103 -7.62 -9.72 -10.88
CA ASP A 103 -7.49 -11.04 -10.26
C ASP A 103 -6.94 -10.92 -8.83
N LEU A 104 -6.03 -9.98 -8.59
CA LEU A 104 -5.57 -9.65 -7.24
C LEU A 104 -6.74 -9.18 -6.35
N ALA A 105 -7.65 -8.34 -6.87
CA ALA A 105 -8.82 -7.90 -6.12
C ALA A 105 -9.68 -9.07 -5.67
N LYS A 106 -9.91 -10.09 -6.52
CA LYS A 106 -10.68 -11.32 -6.17
C LYS A 106 -10.05 -12.13 -5.04
N LEU A 107 -8.73 -12.01 -4.87
CA LEU A 107 -7.96 -12.72 -3.84
C LEU A 107 -7.72 -11.89 -2.59
N SER A 108 -8.05 -10.60 -2.61
CA SER A 108 -7.79 -9.66 -1.51
C SER A 108 -8.95 -9.56 -0.53
N ASP A 109 -8.65 -9.40 0.76
CA ASP A 109 -9.63 -9.00 1.78
C ASP A 109 -9.80 -7.47 1.81
N TYR A 110 -8.72 -6.76 1.54
CA TYR A 110 -8.64 -5.30 1.56
C TYR A 110 -7.91 -4.83 0.30
N PHE A 111 -8.52 -3.90 -0.44
CA PHE A 111 -7.97 -3.38 -1.68
C PHE A 111 -7.96 -1.86 -1.62
N ILE A 112 -6.79 -1.27 -1.57
CA ILE A 112 -6.63 0.18 -1.52
C ILE A 112 -5.89 0.63 -2.77
N ALA A 113 -6.53 1.51 -3.53
CA ALA A 113 -6.05 1.99 -4.81
C ALA A 113 -5.70 3.48 -4.76
N SER A 114 -4.91 3.92 -5.73
CA SER A 114 -4.71 5.35 -6.01
C SER A 114 -5.87 5.93 -6.83
N GLU A 115 -5.99 7.27 -6.85
CA GLU A 115 -6.90 7.99 -7.76
C GLU A 115 -6.57 7.62 -9.22
N HIS A 116 -5.30 7.49 -9.55
CA HIS A 116 -4.84 7.12 -10.89
C HIS A 116 -5.36 5.74 -11.31
N PHE A 117 -5.22 4.73 -10.44
CA PHE A 117 -5.81 3.41 -10.70
C PHE A 117 -7.31 3.48 -10.94
N ALA A 118 -8.04 4.22 -10.08
CA ALA A 118 -9.50 4.33 -10.17
C ALA A 118 -9.94 4.97 -11.50
N ASP A 119 -9.24 5.99 -11.96
CA ASP A 119 -9.49 6.68 -13.22
C ASP A 119 -9.26 5.77 -14.44
N GLU A 120 -8.17 4.98 -14.42
CA GLU A 120 -7.88 4.02 -15.48
C GLU A 120 -8.88 2.84 -15.49
N PHE A 121 -9.26 2.35 -14.32
CA PHE A 121 -10.19 1.23 -14.17
C PHE A 121 -11.61 1.56 -14.64
N LEU A 122 -12.12 2.76 -14.37
CA LEU A 122 -13.51 3.13 -14.67
C LEU A 122 -13.69 4.28 -15.66
N LYS A 123 -12.64 4.90 -16.17
CA LYS A 123 -12.70 5.99 -17.15
C LYS A 123 -13.79 7.03 -16.80
N ASP A 124 -13.41 8.07 -16.09
CA ASP A 124 -14.24 9.26 -15.77
C ASP A 124 -15.40 9.03 -14.77
N LYS A 125 -15.35 8.02 -13.93
CA LYS A 125 -16.35 7.84 -12.88
C LYS A 125 -15.83 8.30 -11.51
N LYS A 126 -16.80 8.58 -10.60
CA LYS A 126 -16.46 8.99 -9.22
C LYS A 126 -15.71 7.88 -8.49
N PRO A 127 -14.72 8.21 -7.62
CA PRO A 127 -13.95 7.22 -6.84
C PRO A 127 -14.82 6.25 -6.03
N VAL A 128 -15.97 6.70 -5.52
CA VAL A 128 -16.92 5.83 -4.82
C VAL A 128 -17.48 4.72 -5.70
N GLU A 129 -17.64 4.98 -7.00
CA GLU A 129 -18.11 3.97 -7.94
C GLU A 129 -17.01 2.93 -8.22
N ALA A 130 -15.75 3.35 -8.28
CA ALA A 130 -14.62 2.44 -8.34
C ALA A 130 -14.59 1.52 -7.10
N CYS A 131 -14.77 2.08 -5.90
CA CYS A 131 -14.88 1.28 -4.68
C CYS A 131 -16.01 0.22 -4.77
N ARG A 132 -17.17 0.59 -5.28
CA ARG A 132 -18.32 -0.34 -5.41
C ARG A 132 -18.01 -1.47 -6.40
N ARG A 133 -17.48 -1.13 -7.57
CA ARG A 133 -17.17 -2.11 -8.61
C ARG A 133 -16.06 -3.08 -8.20
N ILE A 134 -15.05 -2.59 -7.46
CA ILE A 134 -13.99 -3.45 -6.93
C ILE A 134 -14.54 -4.33 -5.80
N ALA A 135 -15.41 -3.81 -4.93
CA ALA A 135 -16.03 -4.58 -3.86
C ALA A 135 -16.88 -5.75 -4.37
N GLU A 136 -17.50 -5.64 -5.56
CA GLU A 136 -18.20 -6.74 -6.24
C GLU A 136 -17.26 -7.92 -6.56
N LEU A 137 -15.95 -7.72 -6.61
CA LEU A 137 -14.94 -8.74 -6.86
C LEU A 137 -14.59 -9.55 -5.59
N GLY A 138 -14.90 -9.02 -4.38
CA GLY A 138 -14.73 -9.79 -3.14
C GLY A 138 -14.16 -9.07 -1.92
N PRO A 139 -13.36 -7.98 -2.05
CA PRO A 139 -12.79 -7.31 -0.90
C PRO A 139 -13.84 -6.74 0.07
N ARG A 140 -13.59 -6.87 1.38
CA ARG A 140 -14.47 -6.34 2.44
C ARG A 140 -14.35 -4.83 2.61
N VAL A 141 -13.15 -4.32 2.34
CA VAL A 141 -12.85 -2.89 2.31
C VAL A 141 -12.16 -2.57 1.01
N VAL A 142 -12.69 -1.58 0.32
CA VAL A 142 -12.05 -0.97 -0.85
C VAL A 142 -11.87 0.50 -0.58
N GLY A 143 -10.65 1.01 -0.75
CA GLY A 143 -10.33 2.41 -0.60
C GLY A 143 -9.74 3.00 -1.88
N VAL A 144 -9.95 4.29 -2.08
CA VAL A 144 -9.25 5.09 -3.10
C VAL A 144 -8.65 6.31 -2.42
N THR A 145 -7.33 6.42 -2.45
CA THR A 145 -6.60 7.58 -1.94
C THR A 145 -6.60 8.68 -2.99
N LEU A 146 -6.89 9.93 -2.60
CA LEU A 146 -7.11 11.08 -3.47
C LEU A 146 -6.08 12.20 -3.23
N GLY A 147 -4.92 11.86 -2.66
CA GLY A 147 -3.87 12.81 -2.32
C GLY A 147 -4.37 13.89 -1.36
N VAL A 148 -4.21 15.15 -1.74
CA VAL A 148 -4.63 16.30 -0.92
C VAL A 148 -6.14 16.41 -0.70
N LYS A 149 -6.94 15.68 -1.46
CA LYS A 149 -8.39 15.60 -1.29
C LYS A 149 -8.82 14.61 -0.20
N GLY A 150 -7.90 13.73 0.27
CA GLY A 150 -8.18 12.73 1.29
C GLY A 150 -8.39 11.34 0.72
N TYR A 151 -9.47 10.68 1.11
CA TYR A 151 -9.79 9.34 0.61
C TYR A 151 -11.31 9.09 0.61
N VAL A 152 -11.69 8.12 -0.21
CA VAL A 152 -13.01 7.49 -0.21
C VAL A 152 -12.82 6.00 0.02
N ALA A 153 -13.67 5.38 0.83
CA ALA A 153 -13.66 3.93 1.02
C ALA A 153 -15.09 3.38 1.10
N LEU A 154 -15.24 2.13 0.71
CA LEU A 154 -16.40 1.30 0.97
C LEU A 154 -15.99 0.20 1.95
N ALA A 155 -16.56 0.20 3.14
CA ALA A 155 -16.29 -0.77 4.19
C ALA A 155 -17.60 -1.36 4.70
N GLU A 156 -17.78 -2.68 4.55
CA GLU A 156 -18.99 -3.39 4.97
C GLU A 156 -20.29 -2.71 4.47
N GLY A 157 -20.29 -2.30 3.22
CA GLY A 157 -21.43 -1.64 2.57
C GLY A 157 -21.61 -0.15 2.91
N ARG A 158 -20.80 0.42 3.81
CA ARG A 158 -20.85 1.85 4.16
C ARG A 158 -19.78 2.63 3.42
N VAL A 159 -20.17 3.76 2.85
CA VAL A 159 -19.22 4.71 2.26
C VAL A 159 -18.63 5.58 3.37
N ILE A 160 -17.30 5.66 3.39
CA ILE A 160 -16.51 6.51 4.28
C ILE A 160 -15.75 7.49 3.38
N GLU A 161 -15.96 8.77 3.57
CA GLU A 161 -15.26 9.82 2.82
C GLU A 161 -14.71 10.83 3.82
N LYS A 162 -13.40 11.08 3.78
CA LYS A 162 -12.75 12.04 4.66
C LYS A 162 -11.71 12.87 3.90
N PRO A 163 -11.62 14.17 4.21
CA PRO A 163 -10.58 15.03 3.66
C PRO A 163 -9.19 14.58 4.17
N ALA A 164 -8.15 15.01 3.47
CA ALA A 164 -6.79 14.86 3.97
C ALA A 164 -6.58 15.66 5.25
N TYR A 165 -5.65 15.20 6.08
CA TYR A 165 -5.20 16.01 7.22
C TYR A 165 -4.57 17.31 6.72
N PRO A 166 -4.88 18.45 7.35
CA PRO A 166 -4.38 19.76 6.93
C PRO A 166 -2.89 19.90 7.32
N VAL A 167 -2.02 19.63 6.37
CA VAL A 167 -0.56 19.78 6.50
C VAL A 167 0.01 20.49 5.28
N GLU A 168 1.16 21.12 5.43
CA GLU A 168 1.93 21.67 4.31
C GLU A 168 2.98 20.63 3.88
N PRO A 169 2.75 19.88 2.79
CA PRO A 169 3.64 18.80 2.43
C PRO A 169 4.97 19.33 1.86
N VAL A 170 6.06 18.71 2.29
CA VAL A 170 7.40 18.93 1.73
C VAL A 170 7.63 17.95 0.57
N ASP A 171 7.26 16.68 0.77
CA ASP A 171 7.42 15.61 -0.22
C ASP A 171 6.34 14.55 0.01
N THR A 172 5.62 14.18 -1.05
CA THR A 172 4.54 13.17 -0.99
C THR A 172 5.04 11.75 -1.34
N THR A 173 6.35 11.56 -1.50
CA THR A 173 6.94 10.24 -1.72
C THR A 173 6.64 9.33 -0.53
N GLY A 174 6.18 8.10 -0.80
CA GLY A 174 5.87 7.12 0.23
C GLY A 174 4.55 7.33 0.98
N CYS A 175 3.75 8.38 0.65
CA CYS A 175 2.45 8.57 1.31
C CYS A 175 1.50 7.38 1.12
N GLY A 176 1.47 6.77 -0.08
CA GLY A 176 0.71 5.56 -0.36
C GLY A 176 1.19 4.40 0.49
N ASP A 177 2.50 4.11 0.47
CA ASP A 177 3.11 3.04 1.24
C ASP A 177 2.81 3.17 2.74
N VAL A 178 2.93 4.39 3.28
CA VAL A 178 2.67 4.68 4.71
C VAL A 178 1.17 4.64 5.02
N PHE A 179 0.29 4.99 4.07
CA PHE A 179 -1.14 4.78 4.22
C PHE A 179 -1.46 3.30 4.40
N HIS A 180 -0.93 2.43 3.53
CA HIS A 180 -1.11 0.97 3.66
C HIS A 180 -0.54 0.44 4.96
N ALA A 181 0.66 0.86 5.35
CA ALA A 181 1.27 0.48 6.61
C ALA A 181 0.40 0.88 7.83
N GLY A 182 -0.14 2.10 7.82
CA GLY A 182 -1.05 2.61 8.86
C GLY A 182 -2.36 1.82 8.92
N PHE A 183 -2.94 1.48 7.77
CA PHE A 183 -4.14 0.66 7.68
C PHE A 183 -3.90 -0.74 8.26
N ILE A 184 -2.80 -1.39 7.86
CA ILE A 184 -2.39 -2.71 8.35
C ILE A 184 -2.12 -2.67 9.86
N PHE A 185 -1.49 -1.62 10.36
CA PHE A 185 -1.27 -1.42 11.79
C PHE A 185 -2.59 -1.44 12.57
N GLY A 186 -3.60 -0.73 12.10
CA GLY A 186 -4.94 -0.73 12.69
C GLY A 186 -5.60 -2.11 12.65
N LEU A 187 -5.49 -2.82 11.53
CA LEU A 187 -6.02 -4.18 11.37
C LEU A 187 -5.40 -5.17 12.36
N ILE A 188 -4.08 -5.10 12.59
CA ILE A 188 -3.37 -5.95 13.57
C ILE A 188 -3.83 -5.62 14.99
N ARG A 189 -4.18 -4.37 15.28
CA ARG A 189 -4.71 -3.92 16.58
C ARG A 189 -6.18 -4.25 16.79
N GLY A 190 -6.86 -4.79 15.77
CA GLY A 190 -8.28 -5.12 15.84
C GLY A 190 -9.22 -3.90 15.88
N TRP A 191 -8.77 -2.76 15.34
CA TRP A 191 -9.61 -1.57 15.23
C TRP A 191 -10.70 -1.74 14.17
N ASP A 192 -11.79 -0.97 14.31
CA ASP A 192 -12.76 -0.83 13.24
C ASP A 192 -12.14 -0.18 11.99
N TYR A 193 -12.76 -0.39 10.84
CA TYR A 193 -12.19 0.05 9.56
C TYR A 193 -12.11 1.57 9.43
N GLU A 194 -13.05 2.32 10.05
CA GLU A 194 -13.01 3.77 10.01
C GLU A 194 -11.78 4.30 10.76
N LYS A 195 -11.49 3.74 11.92
CA LYS A 195 -10.28 4.07 12.70
C LYS A 195 -9.01 3.63 11.98
N CYS A 196 -9.00 2.46 11.32
CA CYS A 196 -7.86 2.01 10.51
C CYS A 196 -7.55 3.01 9.39
N LEU A 197 -8.58 3.43 8.64
CA LEU A 197 -8.46 4.38 7.54
C LEU A 197 -8.05 5.78 8.00
N ASP A 198 -8.61 6.25 9.12
CA ASP A 198 -8.27 7.54 9.70
C ASP A 198 -6.80 7.58 10.16
N PHE A 199 -6.33 6.53 10.82
CA PHE A 199 -4.93 6.40 11.22
C PHE A 199 -3.99 6.29 10.02
N ALA A 200 -4.39 5.57 8.97
CA ALA A 200 -3.66 5.48 7.71
C ALA A 200 -3.49 6.87 7.06
N ALA A 201 -4.56 7.64 6.97
CA ALA A 201 -4.54 8.99 6.41
C ALA A 201 -3.68 9.96 7.25
N TRP A 202 -3.76 9.87 8.57
CA TRP A 202 -2.89 10.63 9.47
C TRP A 202 -1.41 10.26 9.27
N SER A 203 -1.08 8.97 9.19
CA SER A 203 0.30 8.50 8.98
C SER A 203 0.87 8.98 7.65
N ALA A 204 0.05 8.95 6.58
CA ALA A 204 0.42 9.48 5.27
C ALA A 204 0.66 11.00 5.30
N ALA A 205 -0.14 11.76 6.06
CA ALA A 205 0.08 13.18 6.25
C ALA A 205 1.39 13.46 7.00
N MET A 206 1.71 12.67 8.03
CA MET A 206 2.95 12.85 8.80
C MET A 206 4.19 12.60 7.96
N VAL A 207 4.22 11.55 7.12
CA VAL A 207 5.38 11.27 6.27
C VAL A 207 5.61 12.38 5.25
N SER A 208 4.57 13.04 4.78
CA SER A 208 4.68 14.12 3.80
C SER A 208 5.37 15.40 4.32
N LEU A 209 5.52 15.54 5.62
CA LEU A 209 6.14 16.71 6.25
C LEU A 209 7.67 16.74 6.11
N GLN A 210 8.27 15.68 5.60
CA GLN A 210 9.73 15.59 5.43
C GLN A 210 10.11 15.07 4.05
N MET A 211 11.33 15.38 3.63
CA MET A 211 11.89 14.90 2.38
C MET A 211 12.14 13.39 2.42
N GLY A 212 11.70 12.69 1.38
CA GLY A 212 11.85 11.24 1.22
C GLY A 212 10.75 10.42 1.90
N GLY A 213 10.51 9.21 1.39
CA GLY A 213 9.39 8.36 1.78
C GLY A 213 9.51 7.70 3.16
N ARG A 214 10.54 7.98 3.94
CA ARG A 214 10.80 7.30 5.23
C ARG A 214 11.02 8.26 6.41
N SER A 215 11.64 9.40 6.18
CA SER A 215 12.08 10.30 7.25
C SER A 215 10.93 10.83 8.12
N GLY A 216 9.73 10.96 7.55
CA GLY A 216 8.53 11.44 8.24
C GLY A 216 7.62 10.33 8.76
N ILE A 217 8.00 9.04 8.69
CA ILE A 217 7.20 7.96 9.28
C ILE A 217 7.02 8.22 10.77
N PRO A 218 5.77 8.17 11.31
CA PRO A 218 5.52 8.47 12.71
C PRO A 218 6.32 7.58 13.68
N SER A 219 6.98 8.21 14.62
CA SER A 219 7.70 7.51 15.69
C SER A 219 6.73 6.79 16.64
N PRO A 220 7.17 5.77 17.40
CA PRO A 220 6.35 5.10 18.41
C PRO A 220 5.69 6.07 19.40
N LYS A 221 6.39 7.15 19.78
CA LYS A 221 5.85 8.18 20.68
C LYS A 221 4.68 8.93 20.03
N GLN A 222 4.83 9.37 18.78
CA GLN A 222 3.77 10.06 18.04
C GLN A 222 2.56 9.16 17.82
N ILE A 223 2.79 7.87 17.52
CA ILE A 223 1.72 6.87 17.40
C ILE A 223 0.98 6.73 18.73
N GLN A 224 1.70 6.61 19.84
CA GLN A 224 1.11 6.50 21.17
C GLN A 224 0.26 7.73 21.50
N GLU A 225 0.77 8.93 21.27
CA GLU A 225 0.03 10.17 21.49
C GLU A 225 -1.23 10.27 20.61
N ARG A 226 -1.18 9.75 19.38
CA ARG A 226 -2.34 9.75 18.45
C ARG A 226 -3.41 8.76 18.84
N VAL A 227 -3.02 7.59 19.33
CA VAL A 227 -3.93 6.48 19.65
C VAL A 227 -4.65 6.66 20.98
N PHE A 228 -4.04 7.32 21.95
CA PHE A 228 -4.57 7.46 23.32
C PHE A 228 -5.11 8.86 23.62
N ARG A 229 -5.24 9.73 22.63
CA ARG A 229 -6.01 10.97 22.69
C ARG A 229 -7.42 10.75 22.15
#